data_6119670e68e830539733e037e5ffdc5b
#
_entry.id   6119670e68e830539733e037e5ffdc5b
#
_cell.length_a   1.000
_cell.length_b   1.000
_cell.length_c   1.000
_cell.angle_alpha   90.00
_cell.angle_beta   90.00
_cell.angle_gamma   90.00
#
_symmetry.space_group_name_H-M   'P 1'
#
loop_
_entity.id
_entity.type
_entity.pdbx_description
1 polymer ?
#
loop_
_entity_poly.entity_id
_entity_poly.type
_entity_poly.pdbx_seq_one_letter_code
_entity_poly.pdbx_strand_id
1 'polypeptide(L)'
;PKKHKSMEFQDVKKAPTSLWGKMTESKSDREARDAALQKEHDERSARIKEATDKAKKDEERIKRSRVITWKWGEDPFSCKGDSITYDSPCESYTYFMDIVGYSKKSTAMQKKVMDDLIAIVKGTEGYQQAQRQGKLIVLPTGDGMALVFFNSVHAAFKCAVDVGKKCYKSASIGLRNGLYTGPVVPVRDINNNPNVSGHGINMAQRCMDAGDNDHILISNGVYMNVSEMDISGLKFEDWGPVIVKHGSTVHLHTAYGPGFGRTEFPDWRGTKKAEYK
;
A
#
# COMPACT_ATOMS: atom_id res chain seq x y z
N PRO A 1 49.69 5.24 9.07
CA PRO A 1 49.76 6.05 7.88
C PRO A 1 49.31 5.21 6.68
N LYS A 2 48.08 5.35 6.27
CA LYS A 2 47.56 4.73 5.05
C LYS A 2 47.34 5.83 4.04
N LYS A 3 48.07 5.71 2.94
CA LYS A 3 48.13 6.60 1.80
C LYS A 3 46.74 6.73 1.15
N HIS A 4 46.24 7.96 1.03
CA HIS A 4 45.18 8.33 0.10
C HIS A 4 45.74 8.19 -1.33
N LYS A 5 45.10 7.34 -2.15
CA LYS A 5 45.28 7.34 -3.60
C LYS A 5 44.39 8.43 -4.16
N SER A 6 45.03 9.46 -4.68
CA SER A 6 44.44 10.47 -5.56
C SER A 6 43.93 9.80 -6.85
N MET A 7 42.63 9.93 -7.13
CA MET A 7 42.08 9.65 -8.47
C MET A 7 42.48 10.79 -9.39
N GLU A 8 43.27 10.48 -10.39
CA GLU A 8 43.67 11.41 -11.44
C GLU A 8 42.49 11.79 -12.32
N PHE A 9 42.30 13.09 -12.45
CA PHE A 9 41.43 13.71 -13.45
C PHE A 9 42.13 13.62 -14.83
N GLN A 10 41.82 12.59 -15.60
CA GLN A 10 42.06 12.55 -17.05
C GLN A 10 40.75 12.18 -17.70
N ASP A 11 40.03 13.19 -18.13
CA ASP A 11 39.13 13.18 -19.31
C ASP A 11 38.33 14.50 -19.39
N VAL A 12 39.09 15.59 -19.54
CA VAL A 12 38.47 16.85 -20.02
C VAL A 12 39.29 17.29 -21.23
N LYS A 13 39.12 16.62 -22.35
CA LYS A 13 39.49 17.14 -23.67
C LYS A 13 38.52 16.60 -24.72
N LYS A 14 37.35 17.16 -24.80
CA LYS A 14 36.59 17.39 -26.05
C LYS A 14 35.64 18.57 -25.82
N ALA A 15 36.22 19.77 -25.81
CA ALA A 15 35.45 20.95 -26.06
C ALA A 15 34.96 20.92 -27.52
N PRO A 16 33.69 21.20 -27.79
CA PRO A 16 33.18 21.14 -29.15
C PRO A 16 33.84 22.27 -29.96
N THR A 17 34.41 21.90 -31.09
CA THR A 17 34.88 22.74 -32.18
C THR A 17 33.74 23.57 -32.81
N SER A 18 33.05 24.38 -32.02
CA SER A 18 31.83 25.10 -32.46
C SER A 18 31.98 26.62 -32.70
N LEU A 19 33.13 27.18 -32.37
CA LEU A 19 33.34 28.64 -32.66
C LEU A 19 33.96 28.90 -34.02
N TRP A 20 34.77 28.01 -34.57
CA TRP A 20 35.41 28.21 -35.89
C TRP A 20 34.48 27.89 -37.08
N GLY A 21 33.53 26.96 -36.91
CA GLY A 21 32.51 26.62 -37.94
C GLY A 21 31.50 27.72 -38.21
N LYS A 22 31.30 28.64 -37.26
CA LYS A 22 30.34 29.76 -37.40
C LYS A 22 30.83 30.92 -38.27
N MET A 23 32.12 30.97 -38.59
CA MET A 23 32.69 32.10 -39.38
C MET A 23 32.75 31.84 -40.87
N THR A 24 32.46 30.62 -41.35
CA THR A 24 32.54 30.26 -42.77
C THR A 24 31.20 29.77 -43.35
N GLU A 25 30.15 29.78 -42.56
CA GLU A 25 28.82 29.35 -43.02
C GLU A 25 28.20 30.41 -43.91
N SER A 26 27.79 30.03 -45.12
CA SER A 26 27.15 30.97 -46.04
C SER A 26 25.80 31.43 -45.47
N LYS A 27 25.31 32.58 -45.95
CA LYS A 27 23.99 33.10 -45.55
C LYS A 27 22.89 32.08 -45.84
N SER A 28 22.98 31.38 -46.98
CA SER A 28 22.06 30.32 -47.38
C SER A 28 22.06 29.14 -46.43
N ASP A 29 23.24 28.70 -45.93
CA ASP A 29 23.34 27.55 -45.00
C ASP A 29 22.76 27.90 -43.62
N ARG A 30 22.93 29.16 -43.17
CA ARG A 30 22.30 29.63 -41.94
C ARG A 30 20.78 29.64 -42.03
N GLU A 31 20.24 30.18 -43.11
CA GLU A 31 18.80 30.25 -43.36
C GLU A 31 18.20 28.80 -43.43
N ALA A 32 18.88 27.88 -44.09
CA ALA A 32 18.46 26.49 -44.17
C ALA A 32 18.49 25.80 -42.80
N ARG A 33 19.53 26.01 -41.99
CA ARG A 33 19.64 25.49 -40.62
C ARG A 33 18.55 26.06 -39.70
N ASP A 34 18.35 27.38 -39.76
CA ASP A 34 17.34 28.04 -38.94
C ASP A 34 15.92 27.59 -39.30
N ALA A 35 15.65 27.37 -40.58
CA ALA A 35 14.41 26.78 -41.06
C ALA A 35 14.22 25.32 -40.59
N ALA A 36 15.30 24.53 -40.59
CA ALA A 36 15.26 23.16 -40.11
C ALA A 36 15.00 23.10 -38.58
N LEU A 37 15.65 23.98 -37.81
CA LEU A 37 15.42 24.09 -36.36
C LEU A 37 14.00 24.58 -36.04
N GLN A 38 13.47 25.50 -36.83
CA GLN A 38 12.09 25.98 -36.66
C GLN A 38 11.11 24.85 -36.95
N LYS A 39 11.33 24.10 -38.02
CA LYS A 39 10.51 22.93 -38.37
C LYS A 39 10.52 21.86 -37.26
N GLU A 40 11.70 21.55 -36.70
CA GLU A 40 11.84 20.59 -35.57
C GLU A 40 11.11 21.11 -34.33
N HIS A 41 11.22 22.37 -34.02
CA HIS A 41 10.51 23.03 -32.91
C HIS A 41 8.98 22.93 -33.09
N ASP A 42 8.50 23.22 -34.32
CA ASP A 42 7.06 23.19 -34.62
C ASP A 42 6.51 21.74 -34.54
N GLU A 43 7.26 20.76 -35.08
CA GLU A 43 6.92 19.32 -34.95
C GLU A 43 6.91 18.86 -33.49
N ARG A 44 7.89 19.29 -32.68
CA ARG A 44 7.94 18.98 -31.24
C ARG A 44 6.75 19.61 -30.50
N SER A 45 6.43 20.86 -30.82
CA SER A 45 5.29 21.55 -30.23
C SER A 45 3.96 20.89 -30.57
N ALA A 46 3.80 20.47 -31.83
CA ALA A 46 2.63 19.70 -32.28
C ALA A 46 2.49 18.36 -31.53
N ARG A 47 3.59 17.59 -31.35
CA ARG A 47 3.60 16.34 -30.59
C ARG A 47 3.23 16.55 -29.12
N ILE A 48 3.74 17.62 -28.49
CA ILE A 48 3.41 17.97 -27.11
C ILE A 48 1.92 18.31 -27.00
N LYS A 49 1.39 19.10 -27.94
CA LYS A 49 -0.04 19.46 -27.97
C LYS A 49 -0.93 18.21 -28.13
N GLU A 50 -0.59 17.33 -29.06
CA GLU A 50 -1.33 16.08 -29.30
C GLU A 50 -1.31 15.17 -28.06
N ALA A 51 -0.13 15.01 -27.42
CA ALA A 51 -0.01 14.24 -26.18
C ALA A 51 -0.84 14.84 -25.04
N THR A 52 -0.86 16.19 -24.93
CA THR A 52 -1.65 16.88 -23.93
C THR A 52 -3.16 16.72 -24.17
N ASP A 53 -3.60 16.83 -25.43
CA ASP A 53 -5.01 16.66 -25.78
C ASP A 53 -5.46 15.20 -25.62
N LYS A 54 -4.58 14.24 -25.90
CA LYS A 54 -4.83 12.82 -25.61
C LYS A 54 -4.94 12.57 -24.13
N ALA A 55 -4.03 13.13 -23.32
CA ALA A 55 -4.08 13.00 -21.87
C ALA A 55 -5.38 13.59 -21.28
N LYS A 56 -5.83 14.74 -21.79
CA LYS A 56 -7.11 15.35 -21.39
C LYS A 56 -8.30 14.46 -21.75
N LYS A 57 -8.32 13.89 -22.96
CA LYS A 57 -9.37 12.94 -23.37
C LYS A 57 -9.39 11.67 -22.54
N ASP A 58 -8.21 11.14 -22.21
CA ASP A 58 -8.09 9.97 -21.35
C ASP A 58 -8.52 10.31 -19.91
N GLU A 59 -8.21 11.51 -19.40
CA GLU A 59 -8.68 11.99 -18.11
C GLU A 59 -10.22 12.15 -18.09
N GLU A 60 -10.81 12.72 -19.13
CA GLU A 60 -12.28 12.79 -19.26
C GLU A 60 -12.93 11.41 -19.39
N ARG A 61 -12.30 10.48 -20.14
CA ARG A 61 -12.77 9.10 -20.26
C ARG A 61 -12.71 8.38 -18.91
N ILE A 62 -11.62 8.60 -18.15
CA ILE A 62 -11.45 8.10 -16.79
C ILE A 62 -12.49 8.73 -15.86
N LYS A 63 -12.74 10.02 -15.95
CA LYS A 63 -13.82 10.70 -15.20
C LYS A 63 -15.21 10.13 -15.54
N ARG A 64 -15.49 9.85 -16.80
CA ARG A 64 -16.77 9.26 -17.25
C ARG A 64 -16.92 7.78 -16.89
N SER A 65 -15.85 6.99 -16.94
CA SER A 65 -15.87 5.57 -16.54
C SER A 65 -15.84 5.40 -15.02
N ARG A 66 -15.42 6.43 -14.28
CA ARG A 66 -15.36 6.50 -12.83
C ARG A 66 -16.50 7.29 -12.19
N VAL A 67 -17.63 7.41 -12.84
CA VAL A 67 -18.87 7.66 -12.13
C VAL A 67 -19.25 6.35 -11.42
N ILE A 68 -18.39 5.91 -10.48
CA ILE A 68 -18.89 5.30 -9.28
C ILE A 68 -19.63 6.45 -8.62
N THR A 69 -20.93 6.54 -8.89
CA THR A 69 -21.83 7.42 -8.16
C THR A 69 -21.85 6.89 -6.74
N TRP A 70 -20.93 7.38 -5.92
CA TRP A 70 -21.07 7.32 -4.48
C TRP A 70 -22.33 8.12 -4.20
N LYS A 71 -23.41 7.42 -3.90
CA LYS A 71 -24.60 8.11 -3.38
C LYS A 71 -24.17 8.82 -2.10
N TRP A 72 -24.68 10.02 -1.91
CA TRP A 72 -24.53 10.75 -0.66
C TRP A 72 -24.87 9.80 0.50
N GLY A 73 -23.95 9.55 1.42
CA GLY A 73 -24.04 8.53 2.47
C GLY A 73 -23.20 7.27 2.25
N GLU A 74 -22.60 7.07 1.06
CA GLU A 74 -21.72 5.93 0.73
C GLU A 74 -20.22 6.29 0.74
N ASP A 75 -19.86 7.54 1.07
CA ASP A 75 -18.47 7.93 1.26
C ASP A 75 -17.89 7.13 2.44
N PRO A 76 -16.84 6.31 2.23
CA PRO A 76 -16.19 5.56 3.30
C PRO A 76 -15.72 6.45 4.45
N PHE A 77 -15.54 7.75 4.19
CA PHE A 77 -15.16 8.75 5.18
C PHE A 77 -16.34 9.42 5.90
N SER A 78 -17.60 9.16 5.51
CA SER A 78 -18.74 9.68 6.24
C SER A 78 -18.98 8.86 7.49
N CYS A 79 -18.48 9.31 8.63
CA CYS A 79 -18.85 8.78 9.93
C CYS A 79 -20.16 9.42 10.38
N LYS A 80 -21.27 8.65 10.43
CA LYS A 80 -22.53 9.00 11.11
C LYS A 80 -22.98 10.48 10.94
N GLY A 81 -23.12 10.94 9.70
CA GLY A 81 -23.73 12.24 9.42
C GLY A 81 -22.79 13.43 9.38
N ASP A 82 -21.54 13.30 9.86
CA ASP A 82 -20.53 14.33 9.69
C ASP A 82 -19.73 14.05 8.42
N SER A 83 -19.71 15.02 7.51
CA SER A 83 -18.81 14.99 6.35
C SER A 83 -17.37 15.08 6.84
N ILE A 84 -16.62 13.97 6.75
CA ILE A 84 -15.19 14.01 7.06
C ILE A 84 -14.51 14.83 5.97
N THR A 85 -13.89 15.91 6.39
CA THR A 85 -12.97 16.66 5.53
C THR A 85 -11.73 15.82 5.30
N TYR A 86 -11.17 15.83 4.07
CA TYR A 86 -9.96 15.05 3.72
C TYR A 86 -8.73 15.37 4.57
N ASP A 87 -8.75 16.44 5.35
CA ASP A 87 -7.62 16.90 6.17
C ASP A 87 -7.77 16.60 7.66
N SER A 88 -8.82 15.88 8.06
CA SER A 88 -9.09 15.59 9.48
C SER A 88 -8.84 14.12 9.80
N PRO A 89 -8.14 13.80 10.91
CA PRO A 89 -7.97 12.44 11.38
C PRO A 89 -9.33 11.79 11.70
N CYS A 90 -9.49 10.52 11.29
CA CYS A 90 -10.62 9.71 11.69
C CYS A 90 -10.16 8.35 12.18
N GLU A 91 -10.93 7.73 13.05
CA GLU A 91 -10.64 6.40 13.57
C GLU A 91 -10.82 5.35 12.47
N SER A 92 -9.89 4.41 12.41
CA SER A 92 -9.93 3.29 11.46
C SER A 92 -9.54 1.97 12.12
N TYR A 93 -10.00 0.89 11.51
CA TYR A 93 -9.64 -0.47 11.85
C TYR A 93 -8.93 -1.07 10.65
N THR A 94 -7.61 -1.01 10.69
CA THR A 94 -6.78 -1.40 9.55
C THR A 94 -6.33 -2.84 9.68
N TYR A 95 -6.67 -3.65 8.70
CA TYR A 95 -6.20 -5.01 8.51
C TYR A 95 -5.17 -5.06 7.38
N PHE A 96 -3.93 -5.32 7.72
CA PHE A 96 -2.82 -5.46 6.77
C PHE A 96 -2.48 -6.94 6.58
N MET A 97 -2.26 -7.38 5.33
CA MET A 97 -1.89 -8.76 5.01
C MET A 97 -0.83 -8.81 3.92
N ASP A 98 0.02 -9.84 3.98
CA ASP A 98 1.14 -10.05 3.07
C ASP A 98 1.37 -11.55 2.83
N ILE A 99 1.62 -11.93 1.56
CA ILE A 99 1.85 -13.32 1.16
C ILE A 99 3.30 -13.72 1.45
N VAL A 100 3.49 -14.68 2.33
CA VAL A 100 4.83 -15.19 2.68
C VAL A 100 5.53 -15.80 1.47
N GLY A 101 6.76 -15.32 1.21
CA GLY A 101 7.58 -15.82 0.12
C GLY A 101 7.06 -15.49 -1.28
N TYR A 102 6.24 -14.46 -1.43
CA TYR A 102 5.68 -14.03 -2.72
C TYR A 102 6.76 -13.81 -3.79
N SER A 103 7.82 -13.07 -3.48
CA SER A 103 8.92 -12.76 -4.40
C SER A 103 9.72 -13.98 -4.87
N LYS A 104 9.62 -15.12 -4.16
CA LYS A 104 10.27 -16.38 -4.53
C LYS A 104 9.44 -17.22 -5.51
N LYS A 105 8.20 -16.83 -5.78
CA LYS A 105 7.31 -17.54 -6.70
C LYS A 105 7.53 -17.07 -8.13
N SER A 106 7.29 -17.94 -9.13
CA SER A 106 7.26 -17.54 -10.52
C SER A 106 6.15 -16.53 -10.79
N THR A 107 6.28 -15.68 -11.82
CA THR A 107 5.29 -14.66 -12.18
C THR A 107 3.88 -15.23 -12.34
N ALA A 108 3.75 -16.41 -12.97
CA ALA A 108 2.47 -17.08 -13.12
C ALA A 108 1.86 -17.49 -11.77
N MET A 109 2.71 -17.98 -10.84
CA MET A 109 2.27 -18.36 -9.51
C MET A 109 1.97 -17.11 -8.66
N GLN A 110 2.74 -16.02 -8.78
CA GLN A 110 2.44 -14.74 -8.13
C GLN A 110 1.05 -14.24 -8.49
N LYS A 111 0.75 -14.22 -9.81
CA LYS A 111 -0.59 -13.84 -10.29
C LYS A 111 -1.67 -14.75 -9.70
N LYS A 112 -1.47 -16.07 -9.74
CA LYS A 112 -2.46 -17.03 -9.25
C LYS A 112 -2.75 -16.84 -7.76
N VAL A 113 -1.72 -16.78 -6.91
CA VAL A 113 -1.93 -16.64 -5.46
C VAL A 113 -2.55 -15.30 -5.09
N MET A 114 -2.27 -14.24 -5.85
CA MET A 114 -2.91 -12.93 -5.66
C MET A 114 -4.38 -12.96 -6.07
N ASP A 115 -4.72 -13.55 -7.22
CA ASP A 115 -6.11 -13.72 -7.66
C ASP A 115 -6.91 -14.56 -6.64
N ASP A 116 -6.32 -15.65 -6.14
CA ASP A 116 -6.92 -16.50 -5.11
C ASP A 116 -7.13 -15.72 -3.79
N LEU A 117 -6.13 -14.94 -3.33
CA LEU A 117 -6.26 -14.11 -2.13
C LEU A 117 -7.38 -13.05 -2.28
N ILE A 118 -7.42 -12.37 -3.42
CA ILE A 118 -8.48 -11.38 -3.71
C ILE A 118 -9.86 -12.03 -3.66
N ALA A 119 -10.02 -13.24 -4.24
CA ALA A 119 -11.29 -13.97 -4.22
C ALA A 119 -11.67 -14.37 -2.77
N ILE A 120 -10.70 -14.85 -1.98
CA ILE A 120 -10.90 -15.20 -0.57
C ILE A 120 -11.37 -13.98 0.22
N VAL A 121 -10.68 -12.84 0.11
CA VAL A 121 -10.99 -11.59 0.82
C VAL A 121 -12.40 -11.10 0.46
N LYS A 122 -12.71 -10.99 -0.85
CA LYS A 122 -14.03 -10.56 -1.34
C LYS A 122 -15.17 -11.50 -0.90
N GLY A 123 -14.86 -12.77 -0.65
CA GLY A 123 -15.81 -13.76 -0.17
C GLY A 123 -16.03 -13.76 1.35
N THR A 124 -15.44 -12.83 2.12
CA THR A 124 -15.67 -12.69 3.56
C THR A 124 -16.85 -11.77 3.85
N GLU A 125 -17.60 -12.10 4.91
CA GLU A 125 -18.76 -11.29 5.32
C GLU A 125 -18.35 -9.88 5.76
N GLY A 126 -17.26 -9.76 6.54
CA GLY A 126 -16.76 -8.46 7.01
C GLY A 126 -16.41 -7.52 5.86
N TYR A 127 -15.71 -8.02 4.83
CA TYR A 127 -15.42 -7.26 3.61
C TYR A 127 -16.70 -6.81 2.90
N GLN A 128 -17.61 -7.75 2.63
CA GLN A 128 -18.86 -7.47 1.90
C GLN A 128 -19.75 -6.47 2.64
N GLN A 129 -19.85 -6.60 3.97
CA GLN A 129 -20.61 -5.66 4.78
C GLN A 129 -20.03 -4.25 4.71
N ALA A 130 -18.73 -4.10 4.94
CA ALA A 130 -18.06 -2.81 4.90
C ALA A 130 -18.12 -2.17 3.49
N GLN A 131 -17.99 -3.00 2.44
CA GLN A 131 -18.11 -2.54 1.05
C GLN A 131 -19.54 -2.05 0.73
N ARG A 132 -20.58 -2.80 1.13
CA ARG A 132 -21.97 -2.36 0.92
C ARG A 132 -22.30 -1.08 1.66
N GLN A 133 -21.65 -0.83 2.80
CA GLN A 133 -21.82 0.39 3.60
C GLN A 133 -20.98 1.56 3.09
N GLY A 134 -20.14 1.38 2.06
CA GLY A 134 -19.17 2.40 1.62
C GLY A 134 -18.14 2.74 2.71
N LYS A 135 -17.84 1.82 3.61
CA LYS A 135 -16.96 2.01 4.78
C LYS A 135 -15.64 1.22 4.68
N LEU A 136 -15.15 0.99 3.47
CA LEU A 136 -13.95 0.22 3.20
C LEU A 136 -13.09 0.88 2.12
N ILE A 137 -11.80 1.04 2.41
CA ILE A 137 -10.78 1.35 1.41
C ILE A 137 -9.84 0.16 1.30
N VAL A 138 -9.52 -0.22 0.07
CA VAL A 138 -8.58 -1.30 -0.26
C VAL A 138 -7.33 -0.69 -0.87
N LEU A 139 -6.17 -0.96 -0.26
CA LEU A 139 -4.87 -0.47 -0.71
C LEU A 139 -3.98 -1.67 -1.10
N PRO A 140 -3.78 -1.92 -2.41
CA PRO A 140 -2.85 -2.96 -2.86
C PRO A 140 -1.40 -2.63 -2.50
N THR A 141 -0.62 -3.62 -2.06
CA THR A 141 0.80 -3.48 -1.66
C THR A 141 1.77 -4.28 -2.53
N GLY A 142 1.30 -4.90 -3.59
CA GLY A 142 2.11 -5.72 -4.50
C GLY A 142 2.11 -7.20 -4.14
N ASP A 143 2.48 -7.56 -2.93
CA ASP A 143 2.49 -8.93 -2.39
C ASP A 143 1.37 -9.19 -1.38
N GLY A 144 0.49 -8.21 -1.17
CA GLY A 144 -0.65 -8.29 -0.28
C GLY A 144 -1.58 -7.08 -0.43
N MET A 145 -2.23 -6.70 0.65
CA MET A 145 -3.09 -5.52 0.69
C MET A 145 -3.36 -5.03 2.11
N ALA A 146 -3.75 -3.77 2.23
CA ALA A 146 -4.37 -3.24 3.43
C ALA A 146 -5.86 -3.00 3.19
N LEU A 147 -6.68 -3.40 4.14
CA LEU A 147 -8.12 -3.14 4.20
C LEU A 147 -8.37 -2.17 5.35
N VAL A 148 -8.82 -0.97 5.03
CA VAL A 148 -9.10 0.08 6.01
C VAL A 148 -10.61 0.15 6.22
N PHE A 149 -11.06 -0.32 7.36
CA PHE A 149 -12.47 -0.32 7.75
C PHE A 149 -12.81 0.92 8.56
N PHE A 150 -13.96 1.52 8.27
CA PHE A 150 -14.49 2.70 8.98
C PHE A 150 -15.84 2.41 9.66
N ASN A 151 -16.31 1.18 9.62
CA ASN A 151 -17.59 0.80 10.20
C ASN A 151 -17.44 0.11 11.56
N SER A 152 -16.56 -0.90 11.66
CA SER A 152 -16.49 -1.73 12.85
C SER A 152 -15.19 -2.52 12.94
N VAL A 153 -14.58 -2.51 14.13
CA VAL A 153 -13.46 -3.39 14.46
C VAL A 153 -13.84 -4.87 14.34
N HIS A 154 -15.07 -5.22 14.67
CA HIS A 154 -15.59 -6.59 14.55
C HIS A 154 -15.63 -7.05 13.10
N ALA A 155 -16.04 -6.18 12.16
CA ALA A 155 -16.03 -6.49 10.73
C ALA A 155 -14.60 -6.72 10.22
N ALA A 156 -13.65 -5.88 10.62
CA ALA A 156 -12.23 -6.01 10.27
C ALA A 156 -11.64 -7.31 10.82
N PHE A 157 -11.87 -7.60 12.10
CA PHE A 157 -11.36 -8.79 12.76
C PHE A 157 -12.00 -10.08 12.21
N LYS A 158 -13.31 -10.12 12.01
CA LYS A 158 -14.00 -11.26 11.40
C LYS A 158 -13.47 -11.53 9.99
N CYS A 159 -13.23 -10.48 9.20
CA CYS A 159 -12.58 -10.60 7.89
C CYS A 159 -11.22 -11.28 8.01
N ALA A 160 -10.37 -10.87 8.95
CA ALA A 160 -9.05 -11.45 9.16
C ALA A 160 -9.11 -12.94 9.56
N VAL A 161 -10.00 -13.30 10.49
CA VAL A 161 -10.20 -14.70 10.90
C VAL A 161 -10.72 -15.56 9.74
N ASP A 162 -11.68 -15.07 8.96
CA ASP A 162 -12.24 -15.78 7.82
C ASP A 162 -11.21 -15.98 6.70
N VAL A 163 -10.38 -14.95 6.43
CA VAL A 163 -9.24 -15.05 5.50
C VAL A 163 -8.24 -16.08 6.01
N GLY A 164 -7.83 -15.98 7.28
CA GLY A 164 -6.91 -16.94 7.90
C GLY A 164 -7.40 -18.38 7.78
N LYS A 165 -8.68 -18.65 8.10
CA LYS A 165 -9.30 -19.99 7.98
C LYS A 165 -9.28 -20.51 6.53
N LYS A 166 -9.55 -19.66 5.55
CA LYS A 166 -9.59 -20.08 4.14
C LYS A 166 -8.17 -20.29 3.59
N CYS A 167 -7.21 -19.43 3.94
CA CYS A 167 -5.82 -19.57 3.52
C CYS A 167 -5.14 -20.78 4.18
N TYR A 168 -5.40 -21.06 5.45
CA TYR A 168 -4.89 -22.25 6.15
C TYR A 168 -5.30 -23.56 5.46
N LYS A 169 -6.53 -23.60 4.92
CA LYS A 169 -7.02 -24.74 4.12
C LYS A 169 -6.37 -24.82 2.74
N SER A 170 -5.87 -23.70 2.23
CA SER A 170 -5.20 -23.60 0.94
C SER A 170 -3.69 -23.67 1.17
N ALA A 171 -3.08 -24.84 1.06
CA ALA A 171 -1.64 -25.05 1.26
C ALA A 171 -0.73 -24.15 0.37
N SER A 172 -1.30 -23.36 -0.53
CA SER A 172 -0.58 -22.49 -1.48
C SER A 172 -0.38 -21.05 -1.01
N ILE A 173 -1.15 -20.59 0.00
CA ILE A 173 -1.14 -19.19 0.46
C ILE A 173 -0.86 -19.15 1.97
N GLY A 174 0.39 -18.87 2.32
CA GLY A 174 0.74 -18.48 3.68
C GLY A 174 0.63 -16.96 3.83
N LEU A 175 0.02 -16.49 4.91
CA LEU A 175 -0.16 -15.05 5.16
C LEU A 175 0.44 -14.62 6.48
N ARG A 176 1.02 -13.42 6.50
CA ARG A 176 1.19 -12.63 7.71
C ARG A 176 0.04 -11.66 7.80
N ASN A 177 -0.55 -11.54 8.98
CA ASN A 177 -1.70 -10.66 9.17
C ASN A 177 -1.48 -9.77 10.39
N GLY A 178 -1.83 -8.49 10.27
CA GLY A 178 -1.75 -7.52 11.34
C GLY A 178 -2.97 -6.61 11.38
N LEU A 179 -3.57 -6.43 12.57
CA LEU A 179 -4.68 -5.51 12.77
C LEU A 179 -4.30 -4.46 13.81
N TYR A 180 -4.67 -3.24 13.49
CA TYR A 180 -4.48 -2.11 14.39
C TYR A 180 -5.70 -1.18 14.33
N THR A 181 -6.08 -0.62 15.49
CA THR A 181 -7.05 0.47 15.57
C THR A 181 -6.33 1.76 15.85
N GLY A 182 -6.65 2.81 15.12
CA GLY A 182 -6.05 4.11 15.29
C GLY A 182 -6.35 5.10 14.17
N PRO A 183 -5.96 6.36 14.35
CA PRO A 183 -6.31 7.43 13.45
C PRO A 183 -5.59 7.30 12.10
N VAL A 184 -6.34 7.60 11.05
CA VAL A 184 -5.84 7.84 9.69
C VAL A 184 -6.34 9.19 9.21
N VAL A 185 -5.63 9.77 8.25
CA VAL A 185 -6.06 10.98 7.54
C VAL A 185 -6.47 10.58 6.14
N PRO A 186 -7.72 10.85 5.74
CA PRO A 186 -8.15 10.66 4.37
C PRO A 186 -7.32 11.52 3.42
N VAL A 187 -6.81 10.91 2.37
CA VAL A 187 -6.05 11.57 1.32
C VAL A 187 -6.49 11.04 -0.04
N ARG A 188 -6.06 11.70 -1.11
CA ARG A 188 -6.22 11.15 -2.45
C ARG A 188 -4.87 10.73 -3.01
N ASP A 189 -4.85 9.61 -3.72
CA ASP A 189 -3.65 9.17 -4.43
C ASP A 189 -3.43 10.00 -5.71
N ILE A 190 -2.30 9.76 -6.40
CA ILE A 190 -1.95 10.45 -7.64
C ILE A 190 -3.01 10.29 -8.75
N ASN A 191 -3.83 9.25 -8.67
CA ASN A 191 -4.93 8.98 -9.60
C ASN A 191 -6.28 9.53 -9.10
N ASN A 192 -6.26 10.33 -8.01
CA ASN A 192 -7.43 10.89 -7.36
C ASN A 192 -8.40 9.84 -6.77
N ASN A 193 -7.89 8.63 -6.46
CA ASN A 193 -8.67 7.63 -5.72
C ASN A 193 -8.61 7.91 -4.22
N PRO A 194 -9.66 7.53 -3.47
CA PRO A 194 -9.62 7.52 -2.02
C PRO A 194 -8.44 6.69 -1.50
N ASN A 195 -7.68 7.26 -0.58
CA ASN A 195 -6.55 6.66 0.08
C ASN A 195 -6.48 7.16 1.53
N VAL A 196 -5.61 6.61 2.34
CA VAL A 196 -5.36 7.05 3.70
C VAL A 196 -3.87 7.16 3.98
N SER A 197 -3.51 8.06 4.88
CA SER A 197 -2.18 8.12 5.48
C SER A 197 -2.30 8.24 7.00
N GLY A 198 -1.20 8.05 7.72
CA GLY A 198 -1.17 8.31 9.16
C GLY A 198 -0.76 7.12 10.01
N HIS A 199 -0.97 7.29 11.31
CA HIS A 199 -0.46 6.34 12.31
C HIS A 199 -1.13 4.97 12.20
N GLY A 200 -2.45 4.92 12.01
CA GLY A 200 -3.23 3.69 11.99
C GLY A 200 -2.73 2.67 10.96
N ILE A 201 -2.54 3.10 9.70
CA ILE A 201 -2.07 2.19 8.65
C ILE A 201 -0.61 1.75 8.85
N ASN A 202 0.26 2.69 9.30
CA ASN A 202 1.67 2.37 9.55
C ASN A 202 1.82 1.36 10.69
N MET A 203 1.01 1.47 11.74
CA MET A 203 1.05 0.55 12.87
C MET A 203 0.46 -0.81 12.53
N ALA A 204 -0.60 -0.88 11.71
CA ALA A 204 -1.13 -2.15 11.22
C ALA A 204 -0.08 -2.94 10.41
N GLN A 205 0.68 -2.24 9.54
CA GLN A 205 1.80 -2.84 8.83
C GLN A 205 2.87 -3.37 9.80
N ARG A 206 3.22 -2.61 10.83
CA ARG A 206 4.21 -3.04 11.83
C ARG A 206 3.74 -4.23 12.65
N CYS A 207 2.44 -4.28 12.99
CA CYS A 207 1.85 -5.46 13.62
C CYS A 207 2.00 -6.70 12.72
N MET A 208 1.68 -6.57 11.43
CA MET A 208 1.86 -7.67 10.46
C MET A 208 3.33 -8.07 10.33
N ASP A 209 4.24 -7.10 10.23
CA ASP A 209 5.68 -7.34 10.10
C ASP A 209 6.29 -8.03 11.31
N ALA A 210 5.68 -7.92 12.50
CA ALA A 210 6.11 -8.62 13.72
C ALA A 210 5.79 -10.11 13.68
N GLY A 211 4.90 -10.54 12.78
CA GLY A 211 4.48 -11.93 12.65
C GLY A 211 5.25 -12.72 11.60
N ASP A 212 4.94 -14.01 11.55
CA ASP A 212 5.36 -14.95 10.51
C ASP A 212 4.12 -15.61 9.89
N ASN A 213 4.36 -16.61 9.03
CA ASN A 213 3.32 -17.35 8.35
C ASN A 213 2.19 -17.79 9.29
N ASP A 214 0.96 -17.53 8.87
CA ASP A 214 -0.29 -17.85 9.56
C ASP A 214 -0.56 -17.09 10.87
N HIS A 215 0.31 -16.17 11.31
CA HIS A 215 -0.02 -15.31 12.44
C HIS A 215 -1.16 -14.34 12.10
N ILE A 216 -2.06 -14.13 13.05
CA ILE A 216 -3.04 -13.05 13.06
C ILE A 216 -2.74 -12.18 14.28
N LEU A 217 -1.89 -11.18 14.08
CA LEU A 217 -1.47 -10.29 15.15
C LEU A 217 -2.42 -9.11 15.27
N ILE A 218 -2.83 -8.82 16.49
CA ILE A 218 -3.73 -7.71 16.78
C ILE A 218 -3.15 -6.84 17.88
N SER A 219 -3.33 -5.54 17.77
CA SER A 219 -2.96 -4.62 18.85
C SER A 219 -3.90 -4.78 20.05
N ASN A 220 -3.44 -4.37 21.23
CA ASN A 220 -4.27 -4.39 22.44
C ASN A 220 -5.58 -3.61 22.24
N GLY A 221 -5.57 -2.48 21.51
CA GLY A 221 -6.78 -1.74 21.19
C GLY A 221 -7.80 -2.54 20.37
N VAL A 222 -7.35 -3.41 19.45
CA VAL A 222 -8.22 -4.35 18.76
C VAL A 222 -8.71 -5.43 19.72
N TYR A 223 -7.79 -6.05 20.49
CA TYR A 223 -8.11 -7.12 21.43
C TYR A 223 -9.23 -6.75 22.40
N MET A 224 -9.13 -5.58 23.02
CA MET A 224 -10.13 -5.07 23.99
C MET A 224 -11.55 -4.99 23.40
N ASN A 225 -11.68 -4.89 22.08
CA ASN A 225 -12.98 -4.82 21.41
C ASN A 225 -13.48 -6.18 20.89
N VAL A 226 -12.58 -7.16 20.67
CA VAL A 226 -12.93 -8.41 20.01
C VAL A 226 -12.77 -9.66 20.90
N SER A 227 -12.24 -9.49 22.12
CA SER A 227 -11.96 -10.59 23.03
C SER A 227 -13.20 -11.42 23.41
N GLU A 228 -14.38 -10.80 23.41
CA GLU A 228 -15.65 -11.43 23.76
C GLU A 228 -16.48 -11.85 22.53
N MET A 229 -15.89 -11.80 21.31
CA MET A 229 -16.61 -12.21 20.10
C MET A 229 -16.89 -13.71 20.13
N ASP A 230 -18.14 -14.08 19.86
CA ASP A 230 -18.55 -15.48 19.70
C ASP A 230 -18.09 -16.03 18.34
N ILE A 231 -16.83 -16.45 18.29
CA ILE A 231 -16.25 -17.18 17.17
C ILE A 231 -15.79 -18.54 17.69
N SER A 232 -16.37 -19.60 17.15
CA SER A 232 -16.11 -20.97 17.59
C SER A 232 -14.62 -21.31 17.62
N GLY A 233 -14.11 -21.65 18.80
CA GLY A 233 -12.73 -22.04 19.05
C GLY A 233 -11.70 -20.93 18.99
N LEU A 234 -12.13 -19.65 18.89
CA LEU A 234 -11.24 -18.50 18.97
C LEU A 234 -10.57 -18.42 20.34
N LYS A 235 -9.27 -18.21 20.32
CA LYS A 235 -8.42 -17.97 21.48
C LYS A 235 -7.43 -16.86 21.18
N PHE A 236 -6.88 -16.27 22.22
CA PHE A 236 -5.84 -15.27 22.14
C PHE A 236 -4.66 -15.65 23.02
N GLU A 237 -3.45 -15.37 22.53
CA GLU A 237 -2.22 -15.44 23.31
C GLU A 237 -1.68 -14.03 23.46
N ASP A 238 -1.43 -13.58 24.68
CA ASP A 238 -0.85 -12.29 24.96
C ASP A 238 0.67 -12.34 24.80
N TRP A 239 1.20 -11.59 23.82
CA TRP A 239 2.63 -11.45 23.62
C TRP A 239 3.23 -10.32 24.46
N GLY A 240 2.39 -9.46 25.02
CA GLY A 240 2.80 -8.27 25.75
C GLY A 240 3.37 -7.18 24.82
N PRO A 241 4.18 -6.27 25.36
CA PRO A 241 4.83 -5.22 24.59
C PRO A 241 5.92 -5.81 23.68
N VAL A 242 5.79 -5.56 22.40
CA VAL A 242 6.71 -6.01 21.33
C VAL A 242 7.36 -4.80 20.69
N ILE A 243 8.68 -4.82 20.55
CA ILE A 243 9.41 -3.80 19.81
C ILE A 243 9.31 -4.13 18.33
N VAL A 244 8.67 -3.27 17.58
CA VAL A 244 8.48 -3.40 16.13
C VAL A 244 9.46 -2.51 15.36
N LYS A 245 9.45 -2.55 14.02
CA LYS A 245 10.32 -1.73 13.18
C LYS A 245 10.37 -0.26 13.65
N HIS A 246 11.54 0.34 13.54
CA HIS A 246 11.83 1.72 13.97
C HIS A 246 11.72 1.97 15.48
N GLY A 247 11.80 0.91 16.30
CA GLY A 247 11.87 1.02 17.78
C GLY A 247 10.56 1.39 18.46
N SER A 248 9.43 1.39 17.76
CA SER A 248 8.12 1.58 18.38
C SER A 248 7.74 0.34 19.18
N THR A 249 7.10 0.51 20.33
CA THR A 249 6.57 -0.58 21.15
C THR A 249 5.07 -0.69 20.96
N VAL A 250 4.58 -1.89 20.70
CA VAL A 250 3.14 -2.21 20.55
C VAL A 250 2.82 -3.42 21.43
N HIS A 251 1.76 -3.33 22.22
CA HIS A 251 1.23 -4.50 22.91
C HIS A 251 0.44 -5.34 21.90
N LEU A 252 0.91 -6.56 21.67
CA LEU A 252 0.35 -7.46 20.67
C LEU A 252 -0.25 -8.71 21.31
N HIS A 253 -1.33 -9.18 20.69
CA HIS A 253 -1.91 -10.50 20.92
C HIS A 253 -1.91 -11.25 19.59
N THR A 254 -1.76 -12.58 19.64
CA THR A 254 -2.07 -13.41 18.48
C THR A 254 -3.43 -14.08 18.65
N ALA A 255 -4.24 -14.01 17.60
CA ALA A 255 -5.54 -14.66 17.53
C ALA A 255 -5.39 -16.01 16.80
N TYR A 256 -5.89 -17.09 17.40
CA TYR A 256 -5.75 -18.43 16.85
C TYR A 256 -6.95 -19.32 17.20
N GLY A 257 -7.06 -20.44 16.51
CA GLY A 257 -8.09 -21.43 16.76
C GLY A 257 -8.00 -22.58 15.76
N PRO A 258 -8.99 -23.50 15.75
CA PRO A 258 -8.98 -24.64 14.84
C PRO A 258 -8.91 -24.18 13.36
N GLY A 259 -7.77 -24.46 12.71
CA GLY A 259 -7.54 -24.16 11.30
C GLY A 259 -7.26 -22.69 10.99
N PHE A 260 -6.74 -21.91 11.93
CA PHE A 260 -6.23 -20.56 11.70
C PHE A 260 -5.36 -20.07 12.87
N GLY A 261 -4.44 -19.20 12.55
CA GLY A 261 -3.58 -18.54 13.53
C GLY A 261 -2.45 -19.43 14.07
N ARG A 262 -1.46 -18.80 14.71
CA ARG A 262 -0.32 -19.42 15.39
C ARG A 262 -0.03 -18.69 16.68
N THR A 263 0.60 -19.39 17.64
CA THR A 263 0.93 -18.84 18.96
C THR A 263 2.41 -18.57 19.15
N GLU A 264 3.30 -19.26 18.38
CA GLU A 264 4.73 -19.18 18.60
C GLU A 264 5.28 -17.79 18.27
N PHE A 265 5.97 -17.17 19.23
CA PHE A 265 6.63 -15.91 19.01
C PHE A 265 7.81 -16.10 18.02
N PRO A 266 7.87 -15.35 16.90
CA PRO A 266 8.93 -15.51 15.92
C PRO A 266 10.26 -14.95 16.46
N ASP A 267 11.29 -15.79 16.50
CA ASP A 267 12.63 -15.47 17.00
C ASP A 267 13.54 -14.84 15.94
N TRP A 268 13.01 -14.03 15.05
CA TRP A 268 13.76 -13.53 13.91
C TRP A 268 13.38 -12.09 13.49
N ARG A 269 14.28 -11.40 12.80
CA ARG A 269 14.08 -10.08 12.17
C ARG A 269 13.91 -8.88 13.10
N GLY A 270 14.53 -8.88 14.28
CA GLY A 270 14.55 -7.70 15.15
C GLY A 270 13.22 -7.41 15.86
N THR A 271 12.28 -8.35 15.80
CA THR A 271 11.10 -8.35 16.67
C THR A 271 11.53 -8.92 18.01
N LYS A 272 11.39 -8.15 19.08
CA LYS A 272 11.75 -8.55 20.45
C LYS A 272 10.61 -8.21 21.39
N LYS A 273 10.38 -9.08 22.38
CA LYS A 273 9.57 -8.68 23.55
C LYS A 273 10.29 -7.55 24.26
N ALA A 274 9.58 -6.51 24.65
CA ALA A 274 10.16 -5.45 25.45
C ALA A 274 10.39 -6.00 26.87
N GLU A 275 11.63 -5.94 27.34
CA GLU A 275 11.93 -6.25 28.73
C GLU A 275 11.51 -5.04 29.58
N TYR A 276 10.65 -5.27 30.55
CA TYR A 276 10.39 -4.29 31.59
C TYR A 276 11.64 -4.24 32.48
N LYS A 277 12.34 -3.11 32.49
CA LYS A 277 13.34 -2.80 33.50
C LYS A 277 12.72 -2.20 34.74
#